data_80b7e96fee0fcaad99e0a459d5784164
#
_entry.id   80b7e96fee0fcaad99e0a459d5784164
#
_cell.length_a   1.000
_cell.length_b   1.000
_cell.length_c   1.000
_cell.angle_alpha   90.00
_cell.angle_beta   90.00
_cell.angle_gamma   90.00
#
_symmetry.space_group_name_H-M   'P 1'
#
loop_
_entity.id
_entity.type
_entity.pdbx_description
1 polymer ?
#
loop_
_entity_poly.entity_id
_entity_poly.type
_entity_poly.pdbx_seq_one_letter_code
_entity_poly.pdbx_strand_id
1 'polypeptide(L)'
;LGDRSQYVGMSDIGKMLDCPRAALAGKLFVPEYRDTAGALKRQLLLQRGHWFETGVHQALTGCGLSPLSQLEIEIRHENIPIKAHLDFTLVTDQPHPSVRILEVKSITKISATLPERYLMQIGGQTALLKAYWNLPIFNLVQDTGEVLHHRTFPEMCNECLGVSLPDASACDIQGWVLCLSMCDAKAFGPFLPENMDFARCLDMASEFWEAMNDLKENRLNLNTIRTAQGLAPLCPSCFW
;
A
#
# COMPACT_ATOMS: atom_id res chain seq x y z
N LEU A 1 4.65 4.02 13.91
CA LEU A 1 5.02 3.08 12.84
C LEU A 1 6.22 2.29 13.33
N GLY A 2 6.10 0.95 13.48
CA GLY A 2 7.21 0.08 13.87
C GLY A 2 8.39 0.11 12.89
N ASP A 3 9.45 -0.64 13.17
CA ASP A 3 10.61 -0.77 12.29
C ASP A 3 10.21 -1.36 10.94
N ARG A 4 10.16 -0.50 9.93
CA ARG A 4 9.75 -0.86 8.57
C ARG A 4 10.71 -1.84 7.89
N SER A 5 11.92 -2.00 8.40
CA SER A 5 12.92 -2.92 7.85
C SER A 5 12.65 -4.40 8.21
N GLN A 6 11.60 -4.69 8.96
CA GLN A 6 11.21 -6.04 9.38
C GLN A 6 10.21 -6.73 8.44
N TYR A 7 9.75 -6.06 7.38
CA TYR A 7 8.79 -6.60 6.42
C TYR A 7 8.91 -5.94 5.05
N VAL A 8 8.34 -6.56 4.02
CA VAL A 8 8.17 -5.97 2.69
C VAL A 8 6.75 -5.42 2.58
N GLY A 9 6.60 -4.13 2.28
CA GLY A 9 5.30 -3.52 2.03
C GLY A 9 4.88 -3.60 0.57
N MET A 10 3.58 -3.72 0.27
CA MET A 10 3.09 -3.64 -1.12
C MET A 10 3.54 -2.37 -1.85
N SER A 11 3.61 -1.25 -1.13
CA SER A 11 4.13 0.00 -1.69
C SER A 11 5.64 -0.05 -2.02
N ASP A 12 6.41 -0.90 -1.33
CA ASP A 12 7.84 -1.04 -1.58
C ASP A 12 8.07 -1.84 -2.87
N ILE A 13 7.25 -2.88 -3.12
CA ILE A 13 7.23 -3.65 -4.37
C ILE A 13 6.91 -2.72 -5.55
N GLY A 14 5.88 -1.88 -5.42
CA GLY A 14 5.58 -0.89 -6.46
C GLY A 14 6.75 0.07 -6.74
N LYS A 15 7.44 0.55 -5.71
CA LYS A 15 8.60 1.43 -5.87
C LYS A 15 9.79 0.75 -6.55
N MET A 16 9.93 -0.57 -6.41
CA MET A 16 10.96 -1.35 -7.11
C MET A 16 10.87 -1.20 -8.63
N LEU A 17 9.66 -1.09 -9.18
CA LEU A 17 9.44 -0.87 -10.62
C LEU A 17 9.99 0.47 -11.10
N ASP A 18 9.90 1.51 -10.27
CA ASP A 18 10.42 2.83 -10.61
C ASP A 18 11.96 2.89 -10.41
N CYS A 19 12.42 2.52 -9.22
CA CYS A 19 13.84 2.59 -8.88
C CYS A 19 14.17 1.66 -7.68
N PRO A 20 14.74 0.47 -7.93
CA PRO A 20 15.11 -0.47 -6.86
C PRO A 20 16.01 0.16 -5.78
N ARG A 21 17.02 0.94 -6.19
CA ARG A 21 17.91 1.64 -5.25
C ARG A 21 17.15 2.58 -4.32
N ALA A 22 16.24 3.41 -4.86
CA ALA A 22 15.46 4.35 -4.05
C ALA A 22 14.47 3.62 -3.14
N ALA A 23 13.89 2.50 -3.58
CA ALA A 23 12.99 1.68 -2.78
C ALA A 23 13.72 1.10 -1.56
N LEU A 24 14.88 0.48 -1.75
CA LEU A 24 15.71 -0.09 -0.70
C LEU A 24 16.28 0.96 0.24
N ALA A 25 16.83 2.06 -0.31
CA ALA A 25 17.35 3.16 0.47
C ALA A 25 16.26 3.80 1.36
N GLY A 26 15.09 4.06 0.80
CA GLY A 26 13.96 4.62 1.55
C GLY A 26 13.40 3.69 2.63
N LYS A 27 13.72 2.40 2.57
CA LYS A 27 13.35 1.40 3.58
C LYS A 27 14.35 1.31 4.73
N LEU A 28 15.64 1.34 4.40
CA LEU A 28 16.73 1.08 5.34
C LEU A 28 17.32 2.32 5.98
N PHE A 29 17.33 3.45 5.26
CA PHE A 29 18.04 4.64 5.70
C PHE A 29 17.09 5.79 5.98
N VAL A 30 17.37 6.53 7.04
CA VAL A 30 16.73 7.81 7.30
C VAL A 30 17.49 8.87 6.51
N PRO A 31 16.85 9.65 5.65
CA PRO A 31 17.54 10.69 4.91
C PRO A 31 18.14 11.71 5.85
N GLU A 32 19.43 12.01 5.67
CA GLU A 32 20.07 13.13 6.32
C GLU A 32 19.74 14.43 5.56
N TYR A 33 19.15 15.39 6.25
CA TYR A 33 18.87 16.70 5.67
C TYR A 33 20.01 17.65 5.98
N ARG A 34 20.54 18.29 4.92
CA ARG A 34 21.62 19.28 5.05
C ARG A 34 21.14 20.57 5.72
N ASP A 35 19.85 20.83 5.70
CA ASP A 35 19.27 22.03 6.29
C ASP A 35 17.85 21.81 6.81
N THR A 36 17.40 22.74 7.66
CA THR A 36 16.06 22.74 8.27
C THR A 36 14.94 22.90 7.22
N ALA A 37 15.20 23.63 6.14
CA ALA A 37 14.21 23.86 5.08
C ALA A 37 13.89 22.58 4.32
N GLY A 38 14.90 21.77 3.99
CA GLY A 38 14.71 20.45 3.37
C GLY A 38 13.95 19.49 4.26
N ALA A 39 14.29 19.46 5.57
CA ALA A 39 13.56 18.67 6.55
C ALA A 39 12.09 19.09 6.66
N LEU A 40 11.82 20.40 6.79
CA LEU A 40 10.45 20.94 6.85
C LEU A 40 9.67 20.61 5.57
N LYS A 41 10.25 20.84 4.40
CA LYS A 41 9.61 20.51 3.10
C LYS A 41 9.17 19.07 3.06
N ARG A 42 10.04 18.13 3.48
CA ARG A 42 9.69 16.71 3.50
C ARG A 42 8.55 16.42 4.48
N GLN A 43 8.60 16.98 5.69
CA GLN A 43 7.53 16.81 6.67
C GLN A 43 6.18 17.28 6.12
N LEU A 44 6.14 18.45 5.47
CA LEU A 44 4.93 18.95 4.83
C LEU A 44 4.43 18.03 3.71
N LEU A 45 5.33 17.44 2.91
CA LEU A 45 4.94 16.49 1.86
C LEU A 45 4.35 15.18 2.43
N LEU A 46 4.92 14.67 3.53
CA LEU A 46 4.37 13.51 4.24
C LEU A 46 3.02 13.86 4.87
N GLN A 47 2.94 15.00 5.56
CA GLN A 47 1.72 15.47 6.20
C GLN A 47 0.58 15.70 5.20
N ARG A 48 0.89 16.15 3.99
CA ARG A 48 -0.09 16.30 2.91
C ARG A 48 -0.81 14.99 2.58
N GLY A 49 -0.09 13.85 2.59
CA GLY A 49 -0.69 12.52 2.43
C GLY A 49 -1.77 12.28 3.48
N HIS A 50 -1.43 12.47 4.75
CA HIS A 50 -2.37 12.29 5.86
C HIS A 50 -3.55 13.26 5.80
N TRP A 51 -3.36 14.51 5.39
CA TRP A 51 -4.47 15.45 5.22
C TRP A 51 -5.45 14.98 4.14
N PHE A 52 -4.96 14.45 3.02
CA PHE A 52 -5.83 13.91 1.99
C PHE A 52 -6.56 12.64 2.45
N GLU A 53 -5.88 11.72 3.12
CA GLU A 53 -6.52 10.54 3.69
C GLU A 53 -7.62 10.93 4.69
N THR A 54 -7.34 11.87 5.60
CA THR A 54 -8.34 12.40 6.54
C THR A 54 -9.52 13.05 5.82
N GLY A 55 -9.26 13.85 4.78
CA GLY A 55 -10.31 14.47 3.97
C GLY A 55 -11.17 13.45 3.22
N VAL A 56 -10.56 12.41 2.67
CA VAL A 56 -11.28 11.30 2.02
C VAL A 56 -12.14 10.54 3.03
N HIS A 57 -11.60 10.21 4.21
CA HIS A 57 -12.36 9.56 5.28
C HIS A 57 -13.61 10.38 5.66
N GLN A 58 -13.44 11.69 5.89
CA GLN A 58 -14.55 12.59 6.21
C GLN A 58 -15.58 12.68 5.07
N ALA A 59 -15.14 12.69 3.81
CA ALA A 59 -16.04 12.69 2.67
C ALA A 59 -16.84 11.39 2.56
N LEU A 60 -16.19 10.24 2.73
CA LEU A 60 -16.86 8.92 2.72
C LEU A 60 -17.90 8.83 3.83
N THR A 61 -17.54 9.17 5.07
CA THR A 61 -18.45 9.13 6.21
C THR A 61 -19.58 10.17 6.08
N GLY A 62 -19.29 11.35 5.53
CA GLY A 62 -20.30 12.35 5.21
C GLY A 62 -21.32 11.90 4.14
N CYS A 63 -20.95 10.95 3.29
CA CYS A 63 -21.85 10.28 2.35
C CYS A 63 -22.58 9.07 2.96
N GLY A 64 -22.43 8.81 4.25
CA GLY A 64 -23.05 7.67 4.93
C GLY A 64 -22.34 6.33 4.73
N LEU A 65 -21.09 6.35 4.24
CA LEU A 65 -20.27 5.16 4.09
C LEU A 65 -19.42 4.92 5.35
N SER A 66 -19.21 3.65 5.70
CA SER A 66 -18.38 3.25 6.83
C SER A 66 -17.19 2.43 6.34
N PRO A 67 -16.06 3.07 5.98
CA PRO A 67 -14.88 2.36 5.51
C PRO A 67 -14.13 1.69 6.68
N LEU A 68 -13.57 0.49 6.45
CA LEU A 68 -12.46 0.02 7.26
C LEU A 68 -11.21 0.82 6.84
N SER A 69 -10.69 1.62 7.74
CA SER A 69 -9.55 2.53 7.46
C SER A 69 -8.25 1.88 7.90
N GLN A 70 -7.21 1.92 7.05
CA GLN A 70 -5.87 1.38 7.34
C GLN A 70 -5.88 -0.10 7.74
N LEU A 71 -6.72 -0.91 7.05
CA LEU A 71 -6.76 -2.36 7.26
C LEU A 71 -5.40 -2.97 6.89
N GLU A 72 -4.76 -3.64 7.85
CA GLU A 72 -3.50 -4.33 7.63
C GLU A 72 -3.73 -5.81 7.29
N ILE A 73 -3.02 -6.29 6.27
CA ILE A 73 -2.87 -7.71 5.94
C ILE A 73 -1.42 -8.09 6.20
N GLU A 74 -1.17 -9.08 7.05
CA GLU A 74 0.17 -9.56 7.36
C GLU A 74 0.31 -11.04 7.03
N ILE A 75 1.17 -11.36 6.05
CA ILE A 75 1.43 -12.74 5.64
C ILE A 75 2.92 -13.09 5.78
N ARG A 76 3.20 -14.40 5.73
CA ARG A 76 4.55 -14.92 5.48
C ARG A 76 4.53 -15.76 4.22
N HIS A 77 5.35 -15.39 3.26
CA HIS A 77 5.58 -16.15 2.04
C HIS A 77 7.05 -16.60 2.04
N GLU A 78 7.31 -17.91 2.04
CA GLU A 78 8.67 -18.47 2.11
C GLU A 78 9.54 -17.85 3.24
N ASN A 79 8.95 -17.66 4.42
CA ASN A 79 9.52 -16.97 5.58
C ASN A 79 9.71 -15.45 5.42
N ILE A 80 9.31 -14.86 4.31
CA ILE A 80 9.38 -13.42 4.06
C ILE A 80 8.13 -12.76 4.65
N PRO A 81 8.27 -11.85 5.59
CA PRO A 81 7.14 -11.09 6.12
C PRO A 81 6.71 -10.04 5.10
N ILE A 82 5.46 -10.12 4.65
CA ILE A 82 4.86 -9.18 3.71
C ILE A 82 3.67 -8.51 4.38
N LYS A 83 3.57 -7.18 4.26
CA LYS A 83 2.45 -6.40 4.77
C LYS A 83 1.80 -5.56 3.69
N ALA A 84 0.48 -5.51 3.71
CA ALA A 84 -0.30 -4.54 2.97
C ALA A 84 -1.13 -3.70 3.94
N HIS A 85 -1.17 -2.39 3.72
CA HIS A 85 -2.10 -1.49 4.39
C HIS A 85 -3.06 -0.98 3.33
N LEU A 86 -4.34 -1.19 3.54
CA LEU A 86 -5.40 -0.73 2.65
C LEU A 86 -5.93 0.58 3.22
N ASP A 87 -5.77 1.70 2.49
CA ASP A 87 -6.16 3.00 3.03
C ASP A 87 -7.64 3.02 3.43
N PHE A 88 -8.52 2.58 2.52
CA PHE A 88 -9.94 2.40 2.81
C PHE A 88 -10.47 1.13 2.14
N THR A 89 -11.27 0.38 2.90
CA THR A 89 -12.00 -0.78 2.39
C THR A 89 -13.49 -0.59 2.63
N LEU A 90 -14.25 -0.45 1.55
CA LEU A 90 -15.70 -0.32 1.56
C LEU A 90 -16.32 -1.68 1.31
N VAL A 91 -17.28 -2.05 2.11
CA VAL A 91 -17.91 -3.37 2.09
C VAL A 91 -19.42 -3.25 2.09
N THR A 92 -20.09 -4.06 1.28
CA THR A 92 -21.55 -4.23 1.31
C THR A 92 -21.92 -5.67 1.01
N ASP A 93 -22.99 -6.15 1.65
CA ASP A 93 -23.60 -7.46 1.40
C ASP A 93 -24.85 -7.37 0.53
N GLN A 94 -25.41 -6.17 0.32
CA GLN A 94 -26.64 -5.93 -0.40
C GLN A 94 -26.48 -4.92 -1.56
N PRO A 95 -27.13 -5.08 -2.71
CA PRO A 95 -27.90 -6.28 -3.13
C PRO A 95 -26.98 -7.44 -3.57
N HIS A 96 -25.70 -7.16 -3.80
CA HIS A 96 -24.66 -8.13 -4.15
C HIS A 96 -23.43 -7.90 -3.29
N PRO A 97 -22.86 -8.96 -2.68
CA PRO A 97 -21.66 -8.83 -1.87
C PRO A 97 -20.52 -8.20 -2.66
N SER A 98 -20.00 -7.10 -2.15
CA SER A 98 -18.91 -6.40 -2.84
C SER A 98 -17.90 -5.77 -1.88
N VAL A 99 -16.65 -5.71 -2.33
CA VAL A 99 -15.54 -5.08 -1.62
C VAL A 99 -14.83 -4.12 -2.56
N ARG A 100 -14.64 -2.89 -2.12
CA ARG A 100 -13.91 -1.86 -2.85
C ARG A 100 -12.73 -1.39 -2.03
N ILE A 101 -11.52 -1.68 -2.51
CA ILE A 101 -10.29 -1.14 -1.92
C ILE A 101 -10.00 0.18 -2.58
N LEU A 102 -9.87 1.24 -1.81
CA LEU A 102 -9.53 2.57 -2.29
C LEU A 102 -8.17 2.98 -1.72
N GLU A 103 -7.18 3.04 -2.59
CA GLU A 103 -5.83 3.54 -2.30
C GLU A 103 -5.74 5.03 -2.63
N VAL A 104 -5.30 5.86 -1.70
CA VAL A 104 -5.20 7.31 -1.86
C VAL A 104 -3.77 7.72 -2.21
N LYS A 105 -3.61 8.51 -3.26
CA LYS A 105 -2.31 9.03 -3.69
C LYS A 105 -2.28 10.54 -3.75
N SER A 106 -1.48 11.13 -2.87
CA SER A 106 -1.17 12.57 -2.89
C SER A 106 -0.12 12.85 -3.96
N ILE A 107 -0.51 13.54 -5.03
CA ILE A 107 0.34 13.83 -6.19
C ILE A 107 0.33 15.32 -6.53
N THR A 108 1.35 15.77 -7.24
CA THR A 108 1.43 17.18 -7.64
C THR A 108 0.61 17.46 -8.89
N LYS A 109 0.63 16.52 -9.85
CA LYS A 109 -0.12 16.60 -11.11
C LYS A 109 -0.69 15.24 -11.46
N ILE A 110 -1.97 15.20 -11.77
CA ILE A 110 -2.67 13.98 -12.18
C ILE A 110 -2.34 13.69 -13.65
N SER A 111 -1.80 12.50 -13.91
CA SER A 111 -1.51 12.04 -15.27
C SER A 111 -2.75 11.42 -15.92
N ALA A 112 -2.69 11.28 -17.26
CA ALA A 112 -3.76 10.62 -18.02
C ALA A 112 -3.87 9.11 -17.66
N THR A 113 -2.72 8.48 -17.42
CA THR A 113 -2.60 7.05 -17.07
C THR A 113 -2.00 6.89 -15.68
N LEU A 114 -2.38 5.81 -15.01
CA LEU A 114 -1.83 5.46 -13.70
C LEU A 114 -0.41 4.88 -13.86
N PRO A 115 0.58 5.33 -13.08
CA PRO A 115 1.92 4.74 -13.04
C PRO A 115 1.89 3.25 -12.65
N GLU A 116 2.75 2.43 -13.28
CA GLU A 116 2.80 0.98 -13.07
C GLU A 116 3.01 0.61 -11.60
N ARG A 117 3.79 1.39 -10.85
CA ARG A 117 3.99 1.19 -9.40
C ARG A 117 2.70 1.19 -8.59
N TYR A 118 1.71 2.00 -8.99
CA TYR A 118 0.41 2.05 -8.31
C TYR A 118 -0.49 0.90 -8.75
N LEU A 119 -0.38 0.49 -10.02
CA LEU A 119 -1.04 -0.73 -10.52
C LEU A 119 -0.57 -1.96 -9.75
N MET A 120 0.77 -2.09 -9.57
CA MET A 120 1.36 -3.19 -8.80
C MET A 120 0.89 -3.17 -7.34
N GLN A 121 0.86 -2.01 -6.72
CA GLN A 121 0.42 -1.89 -5.33
C GLN A 121 -1.05 -2.30 -5.17
N ILE A 122 -1.96 -1.68 -5.92
CA ILE A 122 -3.41 -1.95 -5.76
C ILE A 122 -3.77 -3.37 -6.22
N GLY A 123 -3.15 -3.86 -7.29
CA GLY A 123 -3.31 -5.24 -7.74
C GLY A 123 -2.83 -6.25 -6.71
N GLY A 124 -1.65 -6.03 -6.11
CA GLY A 124 -1.14 -6.86 -5.02
C GLY A 124 -2.06 -6.84 -3.79
N GLN A 125 -2.58 -5.68 -3.41
CA GLN A 125 -3.52 -5.55 -2.28
C GLN A 125 -4.82 -6.32 -2.54
N THR A 126 -5.42 -6.19 -3.72
CA THR A 126 -6.66 -6.91 -4.09
C THR A 126 -6.45 -8.42 -4.17
N ALA A 127 -5.32 -8.85 -4.73
CA ALA A 127 -4.95 -10.25 -4.84
C ALA A 127 -4.69 -10.88 -3.46
N LEU A 128 -3.96 -10.18 -2.57
CA LEU A 128 -3.74 -10.60 -1.18
C LEU A 128 -5.06 -10.78 -0.43
N LEU A 129 -5.94 -9.78 -0.49
CA LEU A 129 -7.23 -9.84 0.18
C LEU A 129 -8.04 -11.05 -0.30
N LYS A 130 -8.11 -11.28 -1.62
CA LYS A 130 -8.84 -12.42 -2.19
C LYS A 130 -8.21 -13.77 -1.82
N ALA A 131 -6.89 -13.90 -1.96
CA ALA A 131 -6.17 -15.15 -1.75
C ALA A 131 -6.20 -15.62 -0.28
N TYR A 132 -6.21 -14.67 0.65
CA TYR A 132 -6.10 -14.95 2.08
C TYR A 132 -7.36 -14.62 2.88
N TRP A 133 -8.51 -14.48 2.22
CA TRP A 133 -9.82 -14.09 2.74
C TRP A 133 -10.22 -14.76 4.05
N ASN A 134 -10.02 -16.07 4.14
CA ASN A 134 -10.42 -16.91 5.27
C ASN A 134 -9.27 -17.20 6.26
N LEU A 135 -8.13 -16.52 6.14
CA LEU A 135 -7.03 -16.69 7.08
C LEU A 135 -7.02 -15.58 8.15
N PRO A 136 -6.65 -15.89 9.41
CA PRO A 136 -6.64 -14.93 10.51
C PRO A 136 -5.39 -14.06 10.46
N ILE A 137 -5.28 -13.20 9.45
CA ILE A 137 -4.11 -12.37 9.15
C ILE A 137 -4.44 -10.88 9.00
N PHE A 138 -5.68 -10.52 9.26
CA PHE A 138 -6.14 -9.13 9.17
C PHE A 138 -6.07 -8.47 10.54
N ASN A 139 -5.54 -7.24 10.55
CA ASN A 139 -5.43 -6.41 11.75
C ASN A 139 -6.04 -5.03 11.45
N LEU A 140 -6.69 -4.44 12.45
CA LEU A 140 -7.31 -3.12 12.33
C LEU A 140 -7.21 -2.37 13.66
N VAL A 141 -6.85 -1.09 13.60
CA VAL A 141 -7.01 -0.18 14.72
C VAL A 141 -8.28 0.62 14.47
N GLN A 142 -9.28 0.41 15.32
CA GLN A 142 -10.55 1.13 15.23
C GLN A 142 -10.39 2.60 15.69
N ASP A 143 -11.33 3.44 15.30
CA ASP A 143 -11.36 4.86 15.73
C ASP A 143 -11.49 5.00 17.26
N THR A 144 -12.02 4.00 17.94
CA THR A 144 -12.09 3.90 19.41
C THR A 144 -10.73 3.67 20.06
N GLY A 145 -9.69 3.33 19.27
CA GLY A 145 -8.37 2.90 19.75
C GLY A 145 -8.31 1.40 20.07
N GLU A 146 -9.40 0.66 19.94
CA GLU A 146 -9.41 -0.79 20.04
C GLU A 146 -8.64 -1.40 18.86
N VAL A 147 -7.87 -2.43 19.13
CA VAL A 147 -7.06 -3.12 18.11
C VAL A 147 -7.59 -4.54 17.93
N LEU A 148 -8.09 -4.84 16.74
CA LEU A 148 -8.48 -6.16 16.33
C LEU A 148 -7.29 -6.83 15.63
N HIS A 149 -6.86 -7.97 16.16
CA HIS A 149 -5.74 -8.74 15.62
C HIS A 149 -6.18 -10.13 15.19
N HIS A 150 -5.52 -10.63 14.14
CA HIS A 150 -5.64 -12.02 13.71
C HIS A 150 -7.11 -12.44 13.45
N ARG A 151 -7.84 -11.59 12.71
CA ARG A 151 -9.17 -11.93 12.20
C ARG A 151 -9.08 -12.41 10.76
N THR A 152 -10.03 -13.23 10.35
CA THR A 152 -10.34 -13.42 8.92
C THR A 152 -11.03 -12.15 8.39
N PHE A 153 -11.02 -11.94 7.08
CA PHE A 153 -11.66 -10.74 6.53
C PHE A 153 -13.18 -10.71 6.80
N PRO A 154 -13.94 -11.83 6.65
CA PRO A 154 -15.37 -11.85 7.03
C PRO A 154 -15.61 -11.55 8.51
N GLU A 155 -14.79 -12.07 9.44
CA GLU A 155 -14.91 -11.75 10.87
C GLU A 155 -14.68 -10.26 11.12
N MET A 156 -13.63 -9.68 10.50
CA MET A 156 -13.35 -8.25 10.59
C MET A 156 -14.55 -7.39 10.12
N CYS A 157 -15.15 -7.75 8.99
CA CYS A 157 -16.33 -7.05 8.46
C CYS A 157 -17.55 -7.20 9.38
N ASN A 158 -17.76 -8.38 9.95
CA ASN A 158 -18.87 -8.59 10.87
C ASN A 158 -18.68 -7.83 12.19
N GLU A 159 -17.48 -7.88 12.77
CA GLU A 159 -17.18 -7.19 14.05
C GLU A 159 -17.25 -5.66 13.91
N CYS A 160 -16.73 -5.10 12.79
CA CYS A 160 -16.64 -3.64 12.63
C CYS A 160 -17.87 -3.02 11.98
N LEU A 161 -18.52 -3.72 11.05
CA LEU A 161 -19.58 -3.17 10.19
C LEU A 161 -20.94 -3.86 10.36
N GLY A 162 -21.00 -5.01 11.05
CA GLY A 162 -22.19 -5.85 11.11
C GLY A 162 -22.55 -6.50 9.77
N VAL A 163 -21.59 -6.61 8.85
CA VAL A 163 -21.78 -7.14 7.50
C VAL A 163 -21.31 -8.59 7.45
N SER A 164 -22.17 -9.49 6.98
CA SER A 164 -21.83 -10.91 6.78
C SER A 164 -21.50 -11.18 5.33
N LEU A 165 -20.25 -11.52 5.06
CA LEU A 165 -19.78 -11.80 3.71
C LEU A 165 -19.69 -13.30 3.43
N PRO A 166 -20.02 -13.74 2.19
CA PRO A 166 -19.76 -15.10 1.73
C PRO A 166 -18.27 -15.29 1.40
N ASP A 167 -17.91 -16.44 0.82
CA ASP A 167 -16.58 -16.68 0.32
C ASP A 167 -16.16 -15.64 -0.75
N ALA A 168 -14.86 -15.38 -0.84
CA ALA A 168 -14.27 -14.41 -1.77
C ALA A 168 -14.70 -14.61 -3.22
N SER A 169 -14.95 -15.86 -3.65
CA SER A 169 -15.40 -16.20 -5.01
C SER A 169 -16.82 -15.71 -5.33
N ALA A 170 -17.63 -15.44 -4.30
CA ALA A 170 -18.99 -14.94 -4.43
C ALA A 170 -19.08 -13.41 -4.20
N CYS A 171 -17.94 -12.75 -3.94
CA CYS A 171 -17.84 -11.30 -3.76
C CYS A 171 -17.25 -10.62 -4.99
N ASP A 172 -17.80 -9.47 -5.37
CA ASP A 172 -17.20 -8.58 -6.37
C ASP A 172 -16.11 -7.74 -5.72
N ILE A 173 -14.84 -8.14 -5.88
CA ILE A 173 -13.68 -7.48 -5.28
C ILE A 173 -13.01 -6.59 -6.33
N GLN A 174 -12.86 -5.30 -6.03
CA GLN A 174 -12.25 -4.33 -6.93
C GLN A 174 -11.32 -3.38 -6.18
N GLY A 175 -10.17 -3.08 -6.80
CA GLY A 175 -9.26 -2.04 -6.36
C GLY A 175 -9.44 -0.74 -7.14
N TRP A 176 -9.26 0.39 -6.47
CA TRP A 176 -9.31 1.73 -7.05
C TRP A 176 -8.17 2.57 -6.51
N VAL A 177 -7.60 3.42 -7.33
CA VAL A 177 -6.60 4.41 -6.92
C VAL A 177 -7.17 5.81 -7.09
N LEU A 178 -7.34 6.51 -5.97
CA LEU A 178 -7.77 7.91 -5.95
C LEU A 178 -6.53 8.82 -5.90
N CYS A 179 -6.22 9.45 -7.02
CA CYS A 179 -5.18 10.45 -7.13
C CYS A 179 -5.72 11.82 -6.80
N LEU A 180 -5.13 12.47 -5.79
CA LEU A 180 -5.52 13.81 -5.34
C LEU A 180 -4.36 14.78 -5.51
N SER A 181 -4.66 15.94 -6.09
CA SER A 181 -3.80 17.12 -6.13
C SER A 181 -4.49 18.27 -5.39
N MET A 182 -3.81 19.39 -5.25
CA MET A 182 -4.43 20.58 -4.62
C MET A 182 -5.61 21.14 -5.41
N CYS A 183 -5.75 20.81 -6.70
CA CYS A 183 -6.73 21.42 -7.60
C CYS A 183 -7.64 20.41 -8.29
N ASP A 184 -7.34 19.10 -8.17
CA ASP A 184 -8.03 18.08 -8.96
C ASP A 184 -8.02 16.73 -8.27
N ALA A 185 -8.99 15.87 -8.61
CA ALA A 185 -9.16 14.52 -8.12
C ALA A 185 -9.52 13.57 -9.27
N LYS A 186 -8.90 12.40 -9.34
CA LYS A 186 -9.21 11.39 -10.35
C LYS A 186 -9.09 9.98 -9.78
N ALA A 187 -10.15 9.19 -9.95
CA ALA A 187 -10.12 7.78 -9.65
C ALA A 187 -9.73 6.96 -10.88
N PHE A 188 -8.90 5.95 -10.68
CA PHE A 188 -8.51 4.95 -11.66
C PHE A 188 -8.95 3.58 -11.16
N GLY A 189 -9.51 2.77 -12.03
CA GLY A 189 -10.05 1.43 -11.75
C GLY A 189 -11.26 1.13 -12.64
N PRO A 190 -11.94 0.00 -12.40
CA PRO A 190 -11.62 -1.01 -11.40
C PRO A 190 -10.39 -1.85 -11.76
N PHE A 191 -9.62 -2.25 -10.76
CA PHE A 191 -8.56 -3.24 -10.87
C PHE A 191 -9.01 -4.53 -10.20
N LEU A 192 -9.06 -5.61 -10.97
CA LEU A 192 -9.56 -6.89 -10.50
C LEU A 192 -8.40 -7.77 -10.02
N PRO A 193 -8.58 -8.57 -8.95
CA PRO A 193 -7.55 -9.49 -8.46
C PRO A 193 -7.03 -10.45 -9.55
N GLU A 194 -7.91 -10.89 -10.46
CA GLU A 194 -7.61 -11.82 -11.55
C GLU A 194 -6.66 -11.24 -12.61
N ASN A 195 -6.61 -9.92 -12.73
CA ASN A 195 -5.75 -9.23 -13.68
C ASN A 195 -4.33 -9.02 -13.16
N MET A 196 -4.08 -9.41 -11.91
CA MET A 196 -2.77 -9.30 -11.26
C MET A 196 -2.00 -10.61 -11.41
N ASP A 197 -0.79 -10.52 -11.90
CA ASP A 197 0.19 -11.60 -11.75
C ASP A 197 0.69 -11.62 -10.30
N PHE A 198 -0.05 -12.31 -9.45
CA PHE A 198 0.21 -12.35 -8.02
C PHE A 198 1.51 -13.11 -7.70
N ALA A 199 1.87 -14.14 -8.48
CA ALA A 199 3.14 -14.84 -8.35
C ALA A 199 4.32 -13.88 -8.56
N ARG A 200 4.28 -13.08 -9.64
CA ARG A 200 5.29 -12.03 -9.89
C ARG A 200 5.38 -11.03 -8.73
N CYS A 201 4.26 -10.67 -8.12
CA CYS A 201 4.27 -9.77 -6.96
C CYS A 201 5.02 -10.39 -5.77
N LEU A 202 4.82 -11.68 -5.50
CA LEU A 202 5.52 -12.42 -4.45
C LEU A 202 7.01 -12.60 -4.77
N ASP A 203 7.36 -12.91 -6.03
CA ASP A 203 8.75 -12.99 -6.48
C ASP A 203 9.50 -11.65 -6.25
N MET A 204 8.86 -10.53 -6.62
CA MET A 204 9.42 -9.20 -6.38
C MET A 204 9.56 -8.88 -4.88
N ALA A 205 8.67 -9.38 -4.04
CA ALA A 205 8.81 -9.25 -2.59
C ALA A 205 10.03 -10.03 -2.08
N SER A 206 10.28 -11.21 -2.64
CA SER A 206 11.44 -12.04 -2.31
C SER A 206 12.74 -11.36 -2.74
N GLU A 207 12.82 -10.87 -3.97
CA GLU A 207 13.97 -10.10 -4.47
C GLU A 207 14.25 -8.87 -3.60
N PHE A 208 13.20 -8.14 -3.20
CA PHE A 208 13.35 -6.97 -2.33
C PHE A 208 13.90 -7.36 -0.96
N TRP A 209 13.37 -8.43 -0.37
CA TRP A 209 13.78 -8.91 0.96
C TRP A 209 15.23 -9.37 0.98
N GLU A 210 15.66 -10.15 -0.02
CA GLU A 210 17.02 -10.62 -0.18
C GLU A 210 17.99 -9.44 -0.33
N ALA A 211 17.71 -8.52 -1.26
CA ALA A 211 18.53 -7.34 -1.46
C ALA A 211 18.62 -6.45 -0.21
N MET A 212 17.53 -6.33 0.55
CA MET A 212 17.49 -5.58 1.79
C MET A 212 18.39 -6.23 2.86
N ASN A 213 18.34 -7.56 3.00
CA ASN A 213 19.17 -8.28 3.96
C ASN A 213 20.66 -8.24 3.56
N ASP A 214 20.96 -8.37 2.27
CA ASP A 214 22.32 -8.25 1.76
C ASP A 214 22.93 -6.87 2.01
N LEU A 215 22.12 -5.81 1.90
CA LEU A 215 22.54 -4.46 2.29
C LEU A 215 22.79 -4.33 3.79
N LYS A 216 21.90 -4.91 4.65
CA LYS A 216 22.07 -4.88 6.11
C LYS A 216 23.36 -5.61 6.55
N GLU A 217 23.69 -6.71 5.88
CA GLU A 217 24.86 -7.52 6.18
C GLU A 217 26.13 -7.07 5.43
N ASN A 218 26.08 -5.94 4.70
CA ASN A 218 27.17 -5.41 3.88
C ASN A 218 27.68 -6.39 2.78
N ARG A 219 26.84 -7.33 2.35
CA ARG A 219 27.14 -8.20 1.19
C ARG A 219 26.87 -7.52 -0.13
N LEU A 220 25.99 -6.51 -0.15
CA LEU A 220 25.63 -5.70 -1.30
C LEU A 220 25.92 -4.23 -0.99
N ASN A 221 26.36 -3.48 -2.01
CA ASN A 221 26.54 -2.03 -1.91
C ASN A 221 25.39 -1.31 -2.62
N LEU A 222 24.78 -0.34 -1.96
CA LEU A 222 23.66 0.43 -2.52
C LEU A 222 24.01 1.05 -3.89
N ASN A 223 25.28 1.47 -4.09
CA ASN A 223 25.73 2.08 -5.35
C ASN A 223 25.78 1.10 -6.54
N THR A 224 25.79 -0.21 -6.29
CA THR A 224 25.76 -1.24 -7.34
C THR A 224 24.35 -1.63 -7.74
N ILE A 225 23.34 -1.20 -7.00
CA ILE A 225 21.95 -1.50 -7.29
C ILE A 225 21.46 -0.62 -8.44
N ARG A 226 20.68 -1.22 -9.34
CA ARG A 226 20.09 -0.55 -10.50
C ARG A 226 19.26 0.66 -10.09
N THR A 227 19.45 1.76 -10.80
CA THR A 227 18.57 2.94 -10.74
C THR A 227 17.44 2.83 -11.78
N ALA A 228 16.50 3.78 -11.76
CA ALA A 228 15.49 3.88 -12.81
C ALA A 228 16.14 3.93 -14.21
N GLN A 229 15.53 3.26 -15.17
CA GLN A 229 16.05 3.22 -16.54
C GLN A 229 16.10 4.63 -17.14
N GLY A 230 17.22 4.95 -17.80
CA GLY A 230 17.41 6.21 -18.52
C GLY A 230 17.79 7.42 -17.65
N LEU A 231 17.97 7.25 -16.34
CA LEU A 231 18.47 8.30 -15.47
C LEU A 231 19.98 8.17 -15.27
N ALA A 232 20.68 9.31 -15.31
CA ALA A 232 22.10 9.43 -15.04
C ALA A 232 22.48 8.86 -13.65
N PRO A 233 23.78 8.59 -13.36
CA PRO A 233 24.25 8.02 -12.09
C PRO A 233 23.76 8.74 -10.83
N LEU A 234 23.36 9.99 -10.95
CA LEU A 234 22.69 10.77 -9.92
C LEU A 234 21.20 10.87 -10.28
N CYS A 235 20.42 9.87 -9.90
CA CYS A 235 18.96 9.95 -9.98
C CYS A 235 18.48 11.09 -9.07
N PRO A 236 17.74 12.10 -9.59
CA PRO A 236 17.23 13.20 -8.75
C PRO A 236 16.27 12.74 -7.65
N SER A 237 15.72 11.54 -7.77
CA SER A 237 14.91 10.88 -6.75
C SER A 237 15.71 10.08 -5.72
N CYS A 238 17.01 9.86 -5.98
CA CYS A 238 17.92 9.24 -5.03
C CYS A 238 18.71 10.34 -4.33
N PHE A 239 18.23 10.78 -3.19
CA PHE A 239 18.94 11.68 -2.27
C PHE A 239 20.05 10.95 -1.48
N TRP A 240 20.56 9.85 -2.00
CA TRP A 240 21.54 8.96 -1.37
C TRP A 240 22.83 8.87 -2.15
#